data_7dd1105de83dc475cacf6b112ca6486e
#
_entry.id   7dd1105de83dc475cacf6b112ca6486e
#
_cell.length_a   1.000
_cell.length_b   1.000
_cell.length_c   1.000
_cell.angle_alpha   90.00
_cell.angle_beta   90.00
_cell.angle_gamma   90.00
#
_symmetry.space_group_name_H-M   'P 1'
#
loop_
_entity.id
_entity.type
_entity.pdbx_description
1 polymer ?
#
loop_
_entity_poly.entity_id
_entity_poly.type
_entity_poly.pdbx_seq_one_letter_code
_entity_poly.pdbx_strand_id
1 'polypeptide(L)'
;MKLSSLVVRETSSGKRRFIVSLFFFVFLFTLPFFKSAEFFPIGTNTVYAAEQAAPAETPSAKEEGKSEAKKEVYPPAPKLTESDYPQVKGINGRIMAWLAAQLHLWFAAFVLAVPIFVFVIEAIGMATKDERYDRMAYEFIKVSLTAYSITAVFGGLLVFTLIVFYPDFLKYMAGIFSPTMLAYAFLFFAESACLYIYYYGWHAMEKGTAKWIHLTIGWMLNVVGTVLMFLANAWVTFMMSPHGVDANGVFEGNMWHVIHNHLWNPINLHRVIANVAYGGSVVGAYAAYKFLSARTSEERAHYDWMGYTANFIAISALLPLPFAGYWLTAEIYAYSQQMGITLMGGVFAWLFIIQAVLIGALFLSANYYLWCGMERSKGAVRYTKYIKYIAFVIVGCFLVWFTPHTLIMTPGELKAIGGPYHKYLGPLGIMPAKNTAVNIMLIFTFLSFMLYRRCNKIATVSWAATGNAIQIAIFAAAIINIAVLGVYYGYFTNTVYKVASSVLQVASTLTVIISCMIIDVLMFKGAKEVAPLQWGKMPDRSQYALFLLAVSFTWLMGLMGFIRSAIRQHWHVYTVFRDNSPDAFTPTIGYATKIVSVGVIIFMAIVIFIFWLGQISAKKSVSEAHH
;
A
#
# COMPACT_ATOMS: atom_id res chain seq x y z
N MET A 1 29.67 -27.83 26.01
CA MET A 1 29.87 -28.78 24.90
C MET A 1 29.81 -27.98 23.59
N LYS A 2 30.80 -28.14 22.75
CA LYS A 2 31.24 -27.25 21.67
C LYS A 2 30.12 -26.90 20.64
N LEU A 3 29.71 -25.62 20.58
CA LEU A 3 28.88 -25.00 19.54
C LEU A 3 29.73 -24.16 18.57
N SER A 4 30.89 -24.70 18.15
CA SER A 4 31.85 -23.97 17.31
C SER A 4 31.89 -24.41 15.83
N SER A 5 30.91 -25.16 15.31
CA SER A 5 30.98 -25.72 13.95
C SER A 5 29.71 -25.76 13.13
N LEU A 6 28.77 -24.82 13.31
CA LEU A 6 27.70 -24.63 12.34
C LEU A 6 28.03 -23.48 11.37
N VAL A 7 29.14 -23.65 10.66
CA VAL A 7 29.39 -22.95 9.40
C VAL A 7 28.47 -23.60 8.37
N VAL A 8 27.36 -22.95 8.07
CA VAL A 8 26.45 -23.34 6.97
C VAL A 8 27.21 -23.25 5.66
N ARG A 9 27.66 -24.38 5.13
CA ARG A 9 28.10 -24.51 3.74
C ARG A 9 26.88 -24.28 2.85
N GLU A 10 26.75 -23.10 2.30
CA GLU A 10 25.78 -22.79 1.26
C GLU A 10 26.09 -23.58 -0.02
N THR A 11 25.19 -24.47 -0.39
CA THR A 11 25.10 -25.01 -1.77
C THR A 11 24.40 -23.96 -2.64
N SER A 12 25.19 -23.13 -3.31
CA SER A 12 24.79 -21.77 -3.72
C SER A 12 23.99 -21.62 -5.01
N SER A 13 23.75 -22.65 -5.82
CA SER A 13 23.22 -22.41 -7.18
C SER A 13 21.70 -22.61 -7.35
N GLY A 14 21.08 -23.54 -6.62
CA GLY A 14 19.64 -23.79 -6.70
C GLY A 14 18.79 -22.80 -5.89
N LYS A 15 19.27 -22.39 -4.74
CA LYS A 15 18.58 -21.54 -3.76
C LYS A 15 18.35 -20.10 -4.24
N ARG A 16 19.29 -19.53 -5.00
CA ARG A 16 19.18 -18.18 -5.56
C ARG A 16 18.20 -18.11 -6.73
N ARG A 17 18.09 -19.16 -7.54
CA ARG A 17 17.11 -19.21 -8.63
C ARG A 17 15.68 -19.21 -8.11
N PHE A 18 15.42 -19.86 -6.98
CA PHE A 18 14.10 -19.91 -6.37
C PHE A 18 13.66 -18.55 -5.81
N ILE A 19 14.52 -17.84 -5.07
CA ILE A 19 14.19 -16.51 -4.49
C ILE A 19 13.97 -15.48 -5.60
N VAL A 20 14.81 -15.48 -6.64
CA VAL A 20 14.64 -14.59 -7.80
C VAL A 20 13.41 -14.99 -8.60
N SER A 21 13.14 -16.30 -8.76
CA SER A 21 11.93 -16.79 -9.42
C SER A 21 10.67 -16.51 -8.63
N LEU A 22 10.72 -16.53 -7.29
CA LEU A 22 9.60 -16.19 -6.42
C LEU A 22 9.29 -14.69 -6.46
N PHE A 23 10.34 -13.84 -6.46
CA PHE A 23 10.19 -12.39 -6.69
C PHE A 23 9.68 -12.09 -8.11
N PHE A 24 10.19 -12.81 -9.11
CA PHE A 24 9.72 -12.73 -10.49
C PHE A 24 8.31 -13.30 -10.64
N PHE A 25 7.94 -14.30 -9.85
CA PHE A 25 6.60 -14.92 -9.87
C PHE A 25 5.55 -14.00 -9.21
N VAL A 26 5.85 -13.35 -8.10
CA VAL A 26 4.99 -12.30 -7.52
C VAL A 26 4.86 -11.13 -8.50
N PHE A 27 5.93 -10.77 -9.20
CA PHE A 27 5.93 -9.74 -10.24
C PHE A 27 5.23 -10.22 -11.53
N LEU A 28 5.38 -11.48 -11.95
CA LEU A 28 4.70 -12.09 -13.10
C LEU A 28 3.20 -12.33 -12.86
N PHE A 29 2.75 -12.50 -11.63
CA PHE A 29 1.31 -12.53 -11.33
C PHE A 29 0.65 -11.17 -11.52
N THR A 30 1.42 -10.09 -11.48
CA THR A 30 0.94 -8.76 -11.86
C THR A 30 1.02 -8.50 -13.38
N LEU A 31 1.87 -9.23 -14.13
CA LEU A 31 2.06 -9.06 -15.57
C LEU A 31 0.87 -9.41 -16.48
N PRO A 32 -0.03 -10.38 -16.17
CA PRO A 32 -1.23 -10.58 -16.99
C PRO A 32 -2.17 -9.37 -16.99
N PHE A 33 -2.12 -8.54 -15.95
CA PHE A 33 -2.86 -7.28 -15.89
C PHE A 33 -2.22 -6.17 -16.77
N PHE A 34 -0.94 -6.32 -17.14
CA PHE A 34 -0.23 -5.39 -18.03
C PHE A 34 -0.41 -5.70 -19.52
N LYS A 35 -1.12 -6.78 -19.90
CA LYS A 35 -1.32 -7.16 -21.29
C LYS A 35 -2.42 -6.41 -22.03
N SER A 36 -3.25 -5.61 -21.34
CA SER A 36 -4.10 -4.67 -22.03
C SER A 36 -3.24 -3.47 -22.49
N ALA A 37 -3.23 -3.20 -23.78
CA ALA A 37 -2.52 -2.07 -24.41
C ALA A 37 -2.97 -0.70 -23.89
N GLU A 38 -3.87 -0.66 -22.92
CA GLU A 38 -4.40 0.52 -22.23
C GLU A 38 -3.56 0.98 -21.04
N PHE A 39 -2.45 0.31 -20.73
CA PHE A 39 -1.62 0.64 -19.57
C PHE A 39 -0.83 1.95 -19.72
N PHE A 40 -0.63 2.39 -20.95
CA PHE A 40 -0.15 3.72 -21.30
C PHE A 40 -1.05 4.29 -22.39
N PRO A 41 -2.06 5.08 -22.08
CA PRO A 41 -2.74 5.85 -23.09
C PRO A 41 -1.79 6.96 -23.58
N ILE A 42 -0.84 6.58 -24.43
CA ILE A 42 -0.11 7.54 -25.25
C ILE A 42 -1.08 7.95 -26.35
N GLY A 43 -1.80 9.02 -26.08
CA GLY A 43 -2.58 9.77 -27.06
C GLY A 43 -3.85 9.09 -27.52
N THR A 44 -4.95 9.56 -27.02
CA THR A 44 -6.17 9.98 -27.74
C THR A 44 -7.25 10.43 -26.76
N ASN A 45 -7.35 9.81 -25.56
CA ASN A 45 -8.41 10.17 -24.61
C ASN A 45 -8.09 11.41 -23.74
N THR A 46 -6.82 11.81 -23.60
CA THR A 46 -6.46 13.05 -22.90
C THR A 46 -6.79 14.31 -23.71
N VAL A 47 -6.95 14.19 -25.02
CA VAL A 47 -7.36 15.32 -25.88
C VAL A 47 -8.83 15.64 -25.67
N TYR A 48 -9.68 14.63 -25.47
CA TYR A 48 -11.11 14.84 -25.21
C TYR A 48 -11.41 15.52 -23.88
N ALA A 49 -10.62 15.26 -22.83
CA ALA A 49 -10.79 15.93 -21.54
C ALA A 49 -10.32 17.39 -21.55
N ALA A 50 -9.33 17.73 -22.42
CA ALA A 50 -8.85 19.11 -22.58
C ALA A 50 -9.78 19.96 -23.44
N GLU A 51 -10.52 19.35 -24.39
CA GLU A 51 -11.46 20.05 -25.28
C GLU A 51 -12.76 20.44 -24.55
N GLN A 52 -13.10 19.74 -23.46
CA GLN A 52 -14.24 20.11 -22.58
C GLN A 52 -13.90 21.19 -21.54
N ALA A 53 -12.62 21.57 -21.41
CA ALA A 53 -12.14 22.60 -20.48
C ALA A 53 -11.81 23.94 -21.16
N ALA A 54 -12.30 24.22 -22.36
CA ALA A 54 -12.19 25.54 -22.97
C ALA A 54 -13.01 26.54 -22.13
N PRO A 55 -12.48 27.74 -21.83
CA PRO A 55 -13.21 28.72 -21.04
C PRO A 55 -14.47 29.15 -21.81
N ALA A 56 -15.59 29.09 -21.14
CA ALA A 56 -16.82 29.67 -21.64
C ALA A 56 -16.60 31.17 -21.87
N GLU A 57 -16.63 31.58 -23.12
CA GLU A 57 -16.70 32.99 -23.48
C GLU A 57 -17.97 33.57 -22.88
N THR A 58 -17.85 34.68 -22.20
CA THR A 58 -18.95 35.45 -21.66
C THR A 58 -19.80 35.95 -22.84
N PRO A 59 -21.07 35.58 -22.98
CA PRO A 59 -21.88 36.11 -24.03
C PRO A 59 -22.25 37.56 -23.72
N SER A 60 -21.83 38.47 -24.58
CA SER A 60 -22.40 39.80 -24.62
C SER A 60 -23.91 39.70 -24.98
N ALA A 61 -24.71 40.38 -24.20
CA ALA A 61 -26.15 40.47 -24.43
C ALA A 61 -26.48 40.94 -25.85
N LYS A 62 -27.12 40.09 -26.61
CA LYS A 62 -28.14 40.47 -27.62
C LYS A 62 -28.88 39.27 -28.19
N GLU A 63 -30.21 39.47 -28.19
CA GLU A 63 -31.25 38.87 -29.00
C GLU A 63 -31.83 37.49 -28.65
N GLU A 64 -33.10 37.59 -28.31
CA GLU A 64 -34.09 36.55 -28.13
C GLU A 64 -34.25 35.67 -29.38
N GLY A 65 -33.83 34.42 -29.26
CA GLY A 65 -34.25 33.33 -30.12
C GLY A 65 -34.55 32.13 -29.25
N LYS A 66 -35.80 31.70 -29.15
CA LYS A 66 -36.24 30.50 -28.46
C LYS A 66 -35.49 29.28 -29.03
N SER A 67 -34.36 28.96 -28.46
CA SER A 67 -33.76 27.62 -28.54
C SER A 67 -34.29 26.84 -27.35
N GLU A 68 -35.08 25.80 -27.58
CA GLU A 68 -35.38 24.81 -26.57
C GLU A 68 -34.07 24.21 -26.08
N ALA A 69 -33.59 24.71 -24.95
CA ALA A 69 -32.49 24.08 -24.23
C ALA A 69 -32.90 22.62 -23.96
N LYS A 70 -32.22 21.67 -24.59
CA LYS A 70 -32.28 20.28 -24.18
C LYS A 70 -32.02 20.28 -22.68
N LYS A 71 -33.07 20.09 -21.88
CA LYS A 71 -32.93 19.77 -20.47
C LYS A 71 -32.06 18.53 -20.42
N GLU A 72 -30.79 18.67 -20.01
CA GLU A 72 -30.04 17.55 -19.53
C GLU A 72 -30.82 17.01 -18.33
N VAL A 73 -31.59 15.98 -18.59
CA VAL A 73 -32.33 15.27 -17.54
C VAL A 73 -31.31 14.39 -16.84
N TYR A 74 -30.53 14.97 -15.93
CA TYR A 74 -29.90 14.17 -14.89
C TYR A 74 -31.04 13.62 -14.02
N PRO A 75 -31.25 12.30 -13.99
CA PRO A 75 -32.27 11.75 -13.13
C PRO A 75 -31.96 12.17 -11.70
N PRO A 76 -32.94 12.65 -10.95
CA PRO A 76 -32.73 13.00 -9.59
C PRO A 76 -32.29 11.74 -8.85
N ALA A 77 -31.10 11.78 -8.23
CA ALA A 77 -30.76 10.79 -7.23
C ALA A 77 -31.92 10.70 -6.23
N PRO A 78 -32.28 9.51 -5.74
CA PRO A 78 -33.33 9.35 -4.77
C PRO A 78 -33.11 10.35 -3.63
N LYS A 79 -34.00 11.30 -3.47
CA LYS A 79 -33.94 12.29 -2.39
C LYS A 79 -34.56 11.65 -1.17
N LEU A 80 -33.70 11.07 -0.30
CA LEU A 80 -34.12 10.70 1.04
C LEU A 80 -34.26 11.96 1.88
N THR A 81 -35.28 12.03 2.71
CA THR A 81 -35.46 13.07 3.73
C THR A 81 -34.71 12.67 4.99
N GLU A 82 -34.45 13.62 5.91
CA GLU A 82 -33.80 13.31 7.19
C GLU A 82 -34.57 12.25 8.00
N SER A 83 -35.91 12.19 7.86
CA SER A 83 -36.77 11.21 8.50
C SER A 83 -36.56 9.77 8.00
N ASP A 84 -35.95 9.60 6.82
CA ASP A 84 -35.70 8.29 6.23
C ASP A 84 -34.42 7.62 6.79
N TYR A 85 -33.66 8.34 7.62
CA TYR A 85 -32.46 7.83 8.28
C TYR A 85 -32.73 7.56 9.76
N PRO A 86 -32.65 6.30 10.23
CA PRO A 86 -32.77 5.98 11.64
C PRO A 86 -31.70 6.69 12.47
N GLN A 87 -32.11 7.28 13.59
CA GLN A 87 -31.24 8.02 14.48
C GLN A 87 -31.14 7.37 15.86
N VAL A 88 -29.94 7.28 16.41
CA VAL A 88 -29.70 6.83 17.78
C VAL A 88 -29.16 8.02 18.58
N LYS A 89 -29.87 8.41 19.64
CA LYS A 89 -29.50 9.57 20.46
C LYS A 89 -28.06 9.51 20.94
N GLY A 90 -27.27 10.54 20.64
CA GLY A 90 -25.89 10.66 21.10
C GLY A 90 -24.87 9.87 20.26
N ILE A 91 -25.29 9.19 19.19
CA ILE A 91 -24.43 8.44 18.30
C ILE A 91 -24.51 9.05 16.91
N ASN A 92 -23.35 9.40 16.34
CA ASN A 92 -23.25 9.81 14.94
C ASN A 92 -23.14 8.54 14.07
N GLY A 93 -24.17 8.28 13.26
CA GLY A 93 -24.29 7.05 12.45
C GLY A 93 -23.14 6.92 11.44
N ARG A 94 -22.70 8.03 10.83
CA ARG A 94 -21.61 8.01 9.85
C ARG A 94 -20.26 7.66 10.49
N ILE A 95 -19.98 8.19 11.69
CA ILE A 95 -18.76 7.83 12.44
C ILE A 95 -18.79 6.35 12.82
N MET A 96 -19.92 5.85 13.30
CA MET A 96 -20.05 4.45 13.69
C MET A 96 -19.86 3.50 12.49
N ALA A 97 -20.51 3.81 11.36
CA ALA A 97 -20.32 3.04 10.13
C ALA A 97 -18.86 3.10 9.63
N TRP A 98 -18.25 4.29 9.67
CA TRP A 98 -16.84 4.43 9.32
C TRP A 98 -15.91 3.65 10.25
N LEU A 99 -16.12 3.73 11.57
CA LEU A 99 -15.29 3.04 12.56
C LEU A 99 -15.40 1.52 12.41
N ALA A 100 -16.63 0.98 12.27
CA ALA A 100 -16.85 -0.44 12.04
C ALA A 100 -16.17 -0.91 10.75
N ALA A 101 -16.34 -0.17 9.65
CA ALA A 101 -15.69 -0.45 8.38
C ALA A 101 -14.17 -0.39 8.48
N GLN A 102 -13.62 0.61 9.17
CA GLN A 102 -12.18 0.80 9.27
C GLN A 102 -11.52 -0.26 10.16
N LEU A 103 -12.13 -0.63 11.28
CA LEU A 103 -11.66 -1.73 12.12
C LEU A 103 -11.67 -3.05 11.33
N HIS A 104 -12.77 -3.34 10.63
CA HIS A 104 -12.82 -4.50 9.74
C HIS A 104 -11.69 -4.47 8.70
N LEU A 105 -11.46 -3.35 8.04
CA LEU A 105 -10.44 -3.21 6.99
C LEU A 105 -9.01 -3.34 7.53
N TRP A 106 -8.69 -2.87 8.73
CA TRP A 106 -7.36 -3.05 9.33
C TRP A 106 -7.09 -4.51 9.65
N PHE A 107 -8.07 -5.22 10.25
CA PHE A 107 -7.93 -6.65 10.51
C PHE A 107 -7.96 -7.48 9.24
N ALA A 108 -8.77 -7.13 8.24
CA ALA A 108 -8.77 -7.79 6.94
C ALA A 108 -7.42 -7.61 6.22
N ALA A 109 -6.83 -6.41 6.26
CA ALA A 109 -5.49 -6.18 5.70
C ALA A 109 -4.42 -7.03 6.42
N PHE A 110 -4.51 -7.17 7.73
CA PHE A 110 -3.63 -8.03 8.52
C PHE A 110 -3.79 -9.51 8.12
N VAL A 111 -5.02 -9.98 8.04
CA VAL A 111 -5.36 -11.38 7.69
C VAL A 111 -4.96 -11.74 6.27
N LEU A 112 -5.02 -10.80 5.33
CA LEU A 112 -4.57 -11.01 3.96
C LEU A 112 -3.04 -10.88 3.83
N ALA A 113 -2.43 -9.97 4.59
CA ALA A 113 -1.00 -9.67 4.49
C ALA A 113 -0.13 -10.75 5.14
N VAL A 114 -0.49 -11.17 6.35
CA VAL A 114 0.34 -12.10 7.13
C VAL A 114 0.39 -13.50 6.53
N PRO A 115 -0.69 -14.10 6.00
CA PRO A 115 -0.60 -15.38 5.29
C PRO A 115 0.27 -15.33 4.03
N ILE A 116 0.30 -14.20 3.29
CA ILE A 116 1.23 -14.03 2.16
C ILE A 116 2.68 -14.09 2.69
N PHE A 117 2.96 -13.36 3.76
CA PHE A 117 4.27 -13.38 4.40
C PHE A 117 4.63 -14.80 4.88
N VAL A 118 3.72 -15.49 5.56
CA VAL A 118 3.90 -16.86 6.06
C VAL A 118 4.22 -17.83 4.92
N PHE A 119 3.42 -17.81 3.85
CA PHE A 119 3.65 -18.65 2.67
C PHE A 119 5.04 -18.43 2.05
N VAL A 120 5.44 -17.16 1.88
CA VAL A 120 6.76 -16.83 1.32
C VAL A 120 7.88 -17.32 2.23
N ILE A 121 7.76 -17.12 3.52
CA ILE A 121 8.76 -17.54 4.52
C ILE A 121 8.85 -19.06 4.60
N GLU A 122 7.74 -19.78 4.61
CA GLU A 122 7.72 -21.23 4.60
C GLU A 122 8.36 -21.79 3.31
N ALA A 123 8.05 -21.22 2.15
CA ALA A 123 8.66 -21.59 0.88
C ALA A 123 10.19 -21.37 0.88
N ILE A 124 10.66 -20.27 1.51
CA ILE A 124 12.09 -20.01 1.71
C ILE A 124 12.68 -21.08 2.64
N GLY A 125 12.02 -21.40 3.75
CA GLY A 125 12.42 -22.43 4.71
C GLY A 125 12.61 -23.79 4.03
N MET A 126 11.63 -24.20 3.24
CA MET A 126 11.72 -25.44 2.47
C MET A 126 12.88 -25.41 1.46
N ALA A 127 13.08 -24.31 0.74
CA ALA A 127 14.14 -24.19 -0.27
C ALA A 127 15.54 -24.10 0.37
N THR A 128 15.65 -23.50 1.54
CA THR A 128 16.93 -23.32 2.24
C THR A 128 17.24 -24.44 3.24
N LYS A 129 16.22 -25.22 3.63
CA LYS A 129 16.29 -26.23 4.69
C LYS A 129 16.69 -25.61 6.05
N ASP A 130 16.25 -24.38 6.31
CA ASP A 130 16.51 -23.65 7.53
C ASP A 130 15.24 -23.56 8.36
N GLU A 131 15.20 -24.34 9.44
CA GLU A 131 14.03 -24.46 10.34
C GLU A 131 13.59 -23.16 11.02
N ARG A 132 14.47 -22.12 11.03
CA ARG A 132 14.11 -20.82 11.59
C ARG A 132 12.97 -20.17 10.81
N TYR A 133 12.92 -20.37 9.49
CA TYR A 133 11.83 -19.87 8.65
C TYR A 133 10.51 -20.58 8.97
N ASP A 134 10.53 -21.91 9.11
CA ASP A 134 9.33 -22.67 9.46
C ASP A 134 8.79 -22.25 10.84
N ARG A 135 9.67 -22.07 11.83
CA ARG A 135 9.27 -21.58 13.15
C ARG A 135 8.62 -20.19 13.08
N MET A 136 9.24 -19.26 12.34
CA MET A 136 8.67 -17.93 12.13
C MET A 136 7.31 -17.98 11.42
N ALA A 137 7.20 -18.79 10.38
CA ALA A 137 5.96 -18.96 9.63
C ALA A 137 4.84 -19.50 10.53
N TYR A 138 5.12 -20.53 11.34
CA TYR A 138 4.15 -21.10 12.28
C TYR A 138 3.69 -20.10 13.35
N GLU A 139 4.61 -19.31 13.90
CA GLU A 139 4.28 -18.29 14.89
C GLU A 139 3.28 -17.27 14.34
N PHE A 140 3.43 -16.85 13.09
CA PHE A 140 2.56 -15.86 12.47
C PHE A 140 1.24 -16.42 11.96
N ILE A 141 1.18 -17.66 11.46
CA ILE A 141 -0.11 -18.23 11.05
C ILE A 141 -1.03 -18.46 12.27
N LYS A 142 -0.46 -18.77 13.43
CA LYS A 142 -1.22 -18.86 14.68
C LYS A 142 -1.89 -17.52 15.06
N VAL A 143 -1.16 -16.41 14.92
CA VAL A 143 -1.71 -15.06 15.16
C VAL A 143 -2.78 -14.72 14.13
N SER A 144 -2.57 -15.10 12.86
CA SER A 144 -3.52 -14.86 11.77
C SER A 144 -4.85 -15.56 12.01
N LEU A 145 -4.86 -16.76 12.58
CA LEU A 145 -6.10 -17.49 12.91
C LEU A 145 -6.96 -16.71 13.93
N THR A 146 -6.33 -16.14 14.96
CA THR A 146 -7.04 -15.31 15.95
C THR A 146 -7.54 -14.01 15.31
N ALA A 147 -6.71 -13.35 14.52
CA ALA A 147 -7.08 -12.12 13.84
C ALA A 147 -8.22 -12.34 12.83
N TYR A 148 -8.28 -13.50 12.17
CA TYR A 148 -9.35 -13.87 11.25
C TYR A 148 -10.72 -13.89 11.94
N SER A 149 -10.82 -14.50 13.12
CA SER A 149 -12.05 -14.53 13.91
C SER A 149 -12.52 -13.11 14.29
N ILE A 150 -11.60 -12.24 14.66
CA ILE A 150 -11.90 -10.84 14.99
C ILE A 150 -12.32 -10.06 13.73
N THR A 151 -11.69 -10.34 12.58
CA THR A 151 -12.08 -9.75 11.29
C THR A 151 -13.54 -10.08 10.96
N ALA A 152 -13.95 -11.34 11.16
CA ALA A 152 -15.33 -11.78 10.93
C ALA A 152 -16.33 -11.04 11.84
N VAL A 153 -15.99 -10.86 13.13
CA VAL A 153 -16.82 -10.11 14.08
C VAL A 153 -17.00 -8.66 13.64
N PHE A 154 -15.92 -7.98 13.23
CA PHE A 154 -16.02 -6.60 12.71
C PHE A 154 -16.74 -6.51 11.38
N GLY A 155 -16.67 -7.54 10.53
CA GLY A 155 -17.48 -7.64 9.32
C GLY A 155 -18.98 -7.69 9.63
N GLY A 156 -19.36 -8.53 10.60
CA GLY A 156 -20.73 -8.59 11.11
C GLY A 156 -21.18 -7.25 11.72
N LEU A 157 -20.33 -6.62 12.54
CA LEU A 157 -20.60 -5.31 13.11
C LEU A 157 -20.81 -4.23 12.04
N LEU A 158 -20.01 -4.25 10.95
CA LEU A 158 -20.20 -3.34 9.83
C LEU A 158 -21.57 -3.50 9.18
N VAL A 159 -21.96 -4.74 8.86
CA VAL A 159 -23.28 -5.02 8.28
C VAL A 159 -24.39 -4.58 9.23
N PHE A 160 -24.29 -4.91 10.52
CA PHE A 160 -25.24 -4.46 11.53
C PHE A 160 -25.35 -2.93 11.59
N THR A 161 -24.23 -2.22 11.56
CA THR A 161 -24.21 -0.75 11.60
C THR A 161 -24.88 -0.16 10.35
N LEU A 162 -24.69 -0.76 9.18
CA LEU A 162 -25.36 -0.35 7.95
C LEU A 162 -26.87 -0.61 7.99
N ILE A 163 -27.31 -1.73 8.56
CA ILE A 163 -28.75 -2.03 8.77
C ILE A 163 -29.39 -0.98 9.68
N VAL A 164 -28.69 -0.58 10.75
CA VAL A 164 -29.23 0.35 11.74
C VAL A 164 -29.30 1.78 11.23
N PHE A 165 -28.24 2.28 10.59
CA PHE A 165 -28.13 3.70 10.23
C PHE A 165 -28.42 4.01 8.75
N TYR A 166 -28.22 3.03 7.85
CA TYR A 166 -28.30 3.22 6.40
C TYR A 166 -29.03 2.06 5.70
N PRO A 167 -30.26 1.70 6.11
CA PRO A 167 -30.97 0.51 5.60
C PRO A 167 -31.23 0.60 4.09
N ASP A 168 -31.64 1.75 3.56
CA ASP A 168 -31.95 1.90 2.14
C ASP A 168 -30.69 1.87 1.27
N PHE A 169 -29.59 2.43 1.75
CA PHE A 169 -28.30 2.29 1.09
C PHE A 169 -27.87 0.81 1.04
N LEU A 170 -27.96 0.09 2.16
CA LEU A 170 -27.63 -1.33 2.20
C LEU A 170 -28.52 -2.15 1.26
N LYS A 171 -29.84 -1.88 1.26
CA LYS A 171 -30.81 -2.53 0.37
C LYS A 171 -30.47 -2.28 -1.09
N TYR A 172 -30.12 -1.05 -1.44
CA TYR A 172 -29.70 -0.69 -2.80
C TYR A 172 -28.45 -1.45 -3.23
N MET A 173 -27.41 -1.43 -2.42
CA MET A 173 -26.14 -2.11 -2.71
C MET A 173 -26.31 -3.64 -2.76
N ALA A 174 -27.08 -4.21 -1.81
CA ALA A 174 -27.38 -5.64 -1.80
C ALA A 174 -28.18 -6.06 -3.03
N GLY A 175 -29.10 -5.21 -3.51
CA GLY A 175 -29.86 -5.45 -4.74
C GLY A 175 -28.95 -5.56 -5.96
N ILE A 176 -28.00 -4.64 -6.12
CA ILE A 176 -27.03 -4.66 -7.22
C ILE A 176 -26.08 -5.85 -7.13
N PHE A 177 -25.49 -6.06 -5.94
CA PHE A 177 -24.46 -7.10 -5.74
C PHE A 177 -25.03 -8.47 -5.34
N SER A 178 -26.38 -8.67 -5.37
CA SER A 178 -27.00 -9.94 -5.02
C SER A 178 -26.40 -11.16 -5.76
N PRO A 179 -26.04 -11.08 -7.06
CA PRO A 179 -25.42 -12.22 -7.74
C PRO A 179 -24.05 -12.63 -7.17
N THR A 180 -23.35 -11.70 -6.51
CA THR A 180 -22.02 -11.98 -5.92
C THR A 180 -22.10 -12.47 -4.47
N MET A 181 -23.25 -12.37 -3.79
CA MET A 181 -23.39 -12.73 -2.38
C MET A 181 -23.07 -14.22 -2.11
N LEU A 182 -23.51 -15.12 -3.01
CA LEU A 182 -23.17 -16.53 -2.91
C LEU A 182 -21.67 -16.75 -3.10
N ALA A 183 -21.04 -16.04 -4.04
CA ALA A 183 -19.59 -16.10 -4.26
C ALA A 183 -18.82 -15.63 -3.02
N TYR A 184 -19.25 -14.54 -2.36
CA TYR A 184 -18.66 -14.09 -1.09
C TYR A 184 -18.73 -15.17 -0.01
N ALA A 185 -19.89 -15.79 0.19
CA ALA A 185 -20.09 -16.83 1.19
C ALA A 185 -19.18 -18.03 0.91
N PHE A 186 -19.11 -18.47 -0.34
CA PHE A 186 -18.27 -19.60 -0.74
C PHE A 186 -16.78 -19.32 -0.57
N LEU A 187 -16.31 -18.16 -1.00
CA LEU A 187 -14.91 -17.76 -0.85
C LEU A 187 -14.51 -17.58 0.61
N PHE A 188 -15.38 -16.99 1.43
CA PHE A 188 -15.14 -16.86 2.86
C PHE A 188 -15.05 -18.24 3.55
N PHE A 189 -15.93 -19.18 3.19
CA PHE A 189 -15.85 -20.54 3.68
C PHE A 189 -14.56 -21.25 3.23
N ALA A 190 -14.20 -21.11 1.94
CA ALA A 190 -12.98 -21.70 1.41
C ALA A 190 -11.71 -21.10 2.04
N GLU A 191 -11.67 -19.79 2.26
CA GLU A 191 -10.58 -19.10 2.98
C GLU A 191 -10.45 -19.63 4.40
N SER A 192 -11.59 -19.74 5.12
CA SER A 192 -11.64 -20.32 6.47
C SER A 192 -11.09 -21.74 6.48
N ALA A 193 -11.60 -22.61 5.60
CA ALA A 193 -11.16 -24.00 5.52
C ALA A 193 -9.66 -24.11 5.23
N CYS A 194 -9.15 -23.34 4.24
CA CYS A 194 -7.72 -23.31 3.94
C CYS A 194 -6.89 -22.85 5.14
N LEU A 195 -7.31 -21.79 5.84
CA LEU A 195 -6.60 -21.26 7.02
C LEU A 195 -6.55 -22.27 8.16
N TYR A 196 -7.68 -22.95 8.45
CA TYR A 196 -7.74 -23.97 9.49
C TYR A 196 -6.89 -25.19 9.14
N ILE A 197 -6.99 -25.69 7.91
CA ILE A 197 -6.18 -26.83 7.47
C ILE A 197 -4.69 -26.45 7.46
N TYR A 198 -4.33 -25.25 7.02
CA TYR A 198 -2.97 -24.77 7.00
C TYR A 198 -2.36 -24.68 8.40
N TYR A 199 -3.11 -24.16 9.38
CA TYR A 199 -2.63 -24.04 10.75
C TYR A 199 -2.62 -25.39 11.50
N TYR A 200 -3.75 -26.12 11.53
CA TYR A 200 -3.82 -27.38 12.28
C TYR A 200 -3.10 -28.54 11.65
N GLY A 201 -2.94 -28.50 10.31
CA GLY A 201 -2.18 -29.50 9.57
C GLY A 201 -0.65 -29.30 9.60
N TRP A 202 -0.16 -28.21 10.21
CA TRP A 202 1.25 -27.81 10.17
C TRP A 202 2.19 -28.97 10.54
N HIS A 203 2.04 -29.52 11.75
CA HIS A 203 2.94 -30.57 12.26
C HIS A 203 2.76 -31.91 11.55
N ALA A 204 1.58 -32.20 11.03
CA ALA A 204 1.32 -33.42 10.25
C ALA A 204 1.95 -33.35 8.84
N MET A 205 2.20 -32.15 8.33
CA MET A 205 2.68 -31.90 6.95
C MET A 205 4.09 -31.27 6.88
N GLU A 206 4.92 -31.46 7.89
CA GLU A 206 6.25 -30.81 7.96
C GLU A 206 7.28 -31.38 6.97
N LYS A 207 7.13 -32.63 6.50
CA LYS A 207 8.19 -33.33 5.77
C LYS A 207 7.68 -34.04 4.50
N GLY A 208 8.60 -34.26 3.58
CA GLY A 208 8.36 -35.03 2.37
C GLY A 208 7.31 -34.43 1.43
N THR A 209 6.51 -35.27 0.80
CA THR A 209 5.42 -34.86 -0.12
C THR A 209 4.34 -34.07 0.61
N ALA A 210 4.08 -34.36 1.88
CA ALA A 210 3.11 -33.62 2.69
C ALA A 210 3.46 -32.14 2.83
N LYS A 211 4.75 -31.77 2.87
CA LYS A 211 5.19 -30.37 2.89
C LYS A 211 4.79 -29.60 1.62
N TRP A 212 4.81 -30.25 0.47
CA TRP A 212 4.32 -29.65 -0.78
C TRP A 212 2.81 -29.45 -0.77
N ILE A 213 2.05 -30.41 -0.20
CA ILE A 213 0.60 -30.28 -0.02
C ILE A 213 0.32 -29.08 0.90
N HIS A 214 1.04 -28.98 2.02
CA HIS A 214 0.92 -27.86 2.96
C HIS A 214 1.16 -26.49 2.29
N LEU A 215 2.24 -26.36 1.53
CA LEU A 215 2.51 -25.16 0.74
C LEU A 215 1.43 -24.85 -0.29
N THR A 216 0.86 -25.88 -0.93
CA THR A 216 -0.25 -25.71 -1.88
C THR A 216 -1.49 -25.16 -1.16
N ILE A 217 -1.79 -25.65 0.05
CA ILE A 217 -2.89 -25.11 0.87
C ILE A 217 -2.62 -23.64 1.25
N GLY A 218 -1.39 -23.30 1.64
CA GLY A 218 -0.99 -21.92 1.90
C GLY A 218 -1.11 -21.00 0.67
N TRP A 219 -0.75 -21.52 -0.51
CA TRP A 219 -0.96 -20.81 -1.78
C TRP A 219 -2.46 -20.62 -2.07
N MET A 220 -3.28 -21.67 -1.94
CA MET A 220 -4.73 -21.59 -2.13
C MET A 220 -5.38 -20.58 -1.16
N LEU A 221 -4.98 -20.59 0.11
CA LEU A 221 -5.43 -19.60 1.10
C LEU A 221 -5.21 -18.16 0.59
N ASN A 222 -4.01 -17.86 0.08
CA ASN A 222 -3.68 -16.53 -0.42
C ASN A 222 -4.43 -16.19 -1.73
N VAL A 223 -4.64 -17.15 -2.62
CA VAL A 223 -5.41 -16.94 -3.85
C VAL A 223 -6.88 -16.67 -3.51
N VAL A 224 -7.50 -17.49 -2.68
CA VAL A 224 -8.91 -17.34 -2.29
C VAL A 224 -9.13 -16.02 -1.56
N GLY A 225 -8.28 -15.67 -0.58
CA GLY A 225 -8.36 -14.40 0.12
C GLY A 225 -8.17 -13.18 -0.80
N THR A 226 -7.26 -13.29 -1.80
CA THR A 226 -7.05 -12.22 -2.79
C THR A 226 -8.27 -12.06 -3.70
N VAL A 227 -8.88 -13.16 -4.17
CA VAL A 227 -10.11 -13.11 -4.99
C VAL A 227 -11.27 -12.53 -4.19
N LEU A 228 -11.43 -12.94 -2.93
CA LEU A 228 -12.43 -12.38 -2.02
C LEU A 228 -12.23 -10.87 -1.84
N MET A 229 -10.98 -10.41 -1.64
CA MET A 229 -10.65 -9.00 -1.57
C MET A 229 -11.00 -8.26 -2.86
N PHE A 230 -10.75 -8.84 -4.02
CA PHE A 230 -11.05 -8.21 -5.32
C PHE A 230 -12.57 -8.02 -5.49
N LEU A 231 -13.36 -9.00 -5.13
CA LEU A 231 -14.81 -8.88 -5.14
C LEU A 231 -15.31 -7.84 -4.13
N ALA A 232 -14.77 -7.83 -2.90
CA ALA A 232 -15.11 -6.82 -1.90
C ALA A 232 -14.69 -5.41 -2.33
N ASN A 233 -13.56 -5.27 -3.04
CA ASN A 233 -13.14 -4.00 -3.61
C ASN A 233 -14.11 -3.49 -4.69
N ALA A 234 -14.79 -4.37 -5.42
CA ALA A 234 -15.79 -3.96 -6.40
C ALA A 234 -16.91 -3.14 -5.75
N TRP A 235 -17.40 -3.56 -4.58
CA TRP A 235 -18.38 -2.79 -3.79
C TRP A 235 -17.86 -1.38 -3.45
N VAL A 236 -16.65 -1.31 -2.95
CA VAL A 236 -16.04 -0.05 -2.52
C VAL A 236 -15.75 0.89 -3.67
N THR A 237 -15.28 0.37 -4.80
CA THR A 237 -14.98 1.18 -5.99
C THR A 237 -16.24 1.59 -6.74
N PHE A 238 -17.28 0.76 -6.74
CA PHE A 238 -18.60 1.13 -7.26
C PHE A 238 -19.18 2.35 -6.54
N MET A 239 -19.00 2.47 -5.23
CA MET A 239 -19.43 3.67 -4.51
C MET A 239 -18.73 4.94 -4.99
N MET A 240 -17.53 4.84 -5.58
CA MET A 240 -16.77 5.99 -6.08
C MET A 240 -16.94 6.21 -7.58
N SER A 241 -17.01 5.14 -8.36
CA SER A 241 -17.08 5.15 -9.82
C SER A 241 -18.12 4.13 -10.31
N PRO A 242 -19.41 4.38 -10.05
CA PRO A 242 -20.48 3.45 -10.44
C PRO A 242 -20.47 3.20 -11.95
N HIS A 243 -20.65 1.94 -12.31
CA HIS A 243 -20.76 1.48 -13.70
C HIS A 243 -21.70 0.27 -13.76
N GLY A 244 -22.33 -0.01 -14.91
CA GLY A 244 -23.31 -1.10 -15.07
C GLY A 244 -24.65 -0.83 -14.42
N VAL A 245 -24.96 0.46 -14.21
CA VAL A 245 -26.26 0.97 -13.80
C VAL A 245 -26.71 2.06 -14.78
N ASP A 246 -28.01 2.15 -15.00
CA ASP A 246 -28.60 3.19 -15.85
C ASP A 246 -28.56 4.56 -15.14
N ALA A 247 -29.10 5.58 -15.84
CA ALA A 247 -29.18 6.95 -15.33
C ALA A 247 -30.05 7.10 -14.06
N ASN A 248 -30.90 6.13 -13.74
CA ASN A 248 -31.72 6.08 -12.53
C ASN A 248 -31.06 5.24 -11.43
N GLY A 249 -29.85 4.70 -11.65
CA GLY A 249 -29.15 3.83 -10.73
C GLY A 249 -29.65 2.37 -10.72
N VAL A 250 -30.46 1.99 -11.71
CA VAL A 250 -30.99 0.62 -11.83
C VAL A 250 -29.94 -0.27 -12.48
N PHE A 251 -29.77 -1.46 -11.94
CA PHE A 251 -28.81 -2.45 -12.46
C PHE A 251 -29.15 -2.90 -13.88
N GLU A 252 -28.19 -2.79 -14.79
CA GLU A 252 -28.35 -3.14 -16.22
C GLU A 252 -28.26 -4.64 -16.52
N GLY A 253 -28.11 -5.49 -15.51
CA GLY A 253 -28.06 -6.94 -15.65
C GLY A 253 -26.68 -7.53 -15.94
N ASN A 254 -25.65 -6.71 -16.16
CA ASN A 254 -24.28 -7.20 -16.38
C ASN A 254 -23.40 -6.99 -15.13
N MET A 255 -23.26 -8.04 -14.32
CA MET A 255 -22.45 -7.99 -13.09
C MET A 255 -20.98 -7.69 -13.35
N TRP A 256 -20.43 -8.10 -14.49
CA TRP A 256 -19.03 -7.81 -14.82
C TRP A 256 -18.78 -6.31 -14.99
N HIS A 257 -19.71 -5.56 -15.54
CA HIS A 257 -19.61 -4.10 -15.65
C HIS A 257 -19.58 -3.45 -14.27
N VAL A 258 -20.40 -3.93 -13.33
CA VAL A 258 -20.44 -3.41 -11.95
C VAL A 258 -19.13 -3.71 -11.21
N ILE A 259 -18.61 -4.93 -11.34
CA ILE A 259 -17.35 -5.34 -10.72
C ILE A 259 -16.17 -4.57 -11.34
N HIS A 260 -16.11 -4.57 -12.68
CA HIS A 260 -15.00 -3.97 -13.44
C HIS A 260 -15.24 -2.48 -13.70
N ASN A 261 -15.64 -1.75 -12.65
CA ASN A 261 -15.77 -0.31 -12.71
C ASN A 261 -14.40 0.39 -12.82
N HIS A 262 -14.41 1.68 -13.15
CA HIS A 262 -13.20 2.44 -13.49
C HIS A 262 -12.05 2.33 -12.48
N LEU A 263 -12.34 2.34 -11.18
CA LEU A 263 -11.33 2.32 -10.13
C LEU A 263 -10.96 0.92 -9.64
N TRP A 264 -11.59 -0.15 -10.14
CA TRP A 264 -11.40 -1.50 -9.62
C TRP A 264 -10.00 -2.06 -9.84
N ASN A 265 -9.45 -1.94 -11.05
CA ASN A 265 -8.10 -2.42 -11.37
C ASN A 265 -7.02 -1.70 -10.56
N PRO A 266 -6.95 -0.35 -10.55
CA PRO A 266 -5.91 0.35 -9.83
C PRO A 266 -5.98 0.14 -8.31
N ILE A 267 -7.17 0.05 -7.72
CA ILE A 267 -7.30 -0.22 -6.28
C ILE A 267 -6.84 -1.64 -5.92
N ASN A 268 -7.14 -2.63 -6.77
CA ASN A 268 -6.72 -4.01 -6.53
C ASN A 268 -5.20 -4.15 -6.56
N LEU A 269 -4.54 -3.60 -7.59
CA LEU A 269 -3.08 -3.60 -7.64
C LEU A 269 -2.47 -2.89 -6.43
N HIS A 270 -2.97 -1.69 -6.11
CA HIS A 270 -2.49 -0.93 -4.97
C HIS A 270 -2.61 -1.73 -3.66
N ARG A 271 -3.75 -2.39 -3.42
CA ARG A 271 -4.00 -3.15 -2.20
C ARG A 271 -3.15 -4.41 -2.08
N VAL A 272 -2.95 -5.16 -3.16
CA VAL A 272 -2.07 -6.35 -3.14
C VAL A 272 -0.64 -5.95 -2.71
N ILE A 273 -0.09 -4.90 -3.31
CA ILE A 273 1.26 -4.41 -2.97
C ILE A 273 1.29 -3.87 -1.53
N ALA A 274 0.28 -3.09 -1.15
CA ALA A 274 0.16 -2.53 0.19
C ALA A 274 0.05 -3.61 1.28
N ASN A 275 -0.68 -4.70 1.01
CA ASN A 275 -0.78 -5.83 1.94
C ASN A 275 0.59 -6.47 2.20
N VAL A 276 1.42 -6.68 1.16
CA VAL A 276 2.78 -7.21 1.34
C VAL A 276 3.63 -6.28 2.20
N ALA A 277 3.60 -4.96 1.94
CA ALA A 277 4.33 -3.98 2.73
C ALA A 277 3.83 -3.93 4.18
N TYR A 278 2.52 -3.99 4.39
CA TYR A 278 1.90 -3.98 5.71
C TYR A 278 2.24 -5.24 6.50
N GLY A 279 2.14 -6.43 5.89
CA GLY A 279 2.54 -7.69 6.52
C GLY A 279 3.99 -7.67 7.01
N GLY A 280 4.90 -7.22 6.17
CA GLY A 280 6.30 -7.03 6.57
C GLY A 280 6.47 -6.03 7.72
N SER A 281 5.71 -4.92 7.72
CA SER A 281 5.80 -3.91 8.79
C SER A 281 5.29 -4.43 10.14
N VAL A 282 4.18 -5.19 10.14
CA VAL A 282 3.61 -5.78 11.37
C VAL A 282 4.54 -6.84 11.96
N VAL A 283 5.07 -7.74 11.10
CA VAL A 283 6.05 -8.74 11.53
C VAL A 283 7.32 -8.07 12.05
N GLY A 284 7.76 -6.98 11.42
CA GLY A 284 8.89 -6.16 11.87
C GLY A 284 8.66 -5.56 13.25
N ALA A 285 7.48 -4.99 13.51
CA ALA A 285 7.13 -4.44 14.82
C ALA A 285 7.10 -5.52 15.91
N TYR A 286 6.55 -6.70 15.61
CA TYR A 286 6.59 -7.84 16.53
C TYR A 286 8.03 -8.27 16.84
N ALA A 287 8.86 -8.40 15.80
CA ALA A 287 10.27 -8.74 15.98
C ALA A 287 11.01 -7.69 16.84
N ALA A 288 10.72 -6.41 16.63
CA ALA A 288 11.28 -5.32 17.43
C ALA A 288 10.87 -5.41 18.91
N TYR A 289 9.60 -5.68 19.19
CA TYR A 289 9.13 -5.89 20.56
C TYR A 289 9.87 -7.05 21.24
N LYS A 290 9.95 -8.18 20.57
CA LYS A 290 10.66 -9.36 21.07
C LYS A 290 12.16 -9.14 21.23
N PHE A 291 12.79 -8.43 20.30
CA PHE A 291 14.21 -8.08 20.38
C PHE A 291 14.52 -7.24 21.61
N LEU A 292 13.70 -6.20 21.88
CA LEU A 292 13.88 -5.33 23.04
C LEU A 292 13.59 -6.03 24.37
N SER A 293 12.71 -7.05 24.37
CA SER A 293 12.37 -7.85 25.55
C SER A 293 13.18 -9.14 25.69
N ALA A 294 14.10 -9.41 24.75
CA ALA A 294 14.92 -10.63 24.76
C ALA A 294 15.84 -10.70 25.99
N ARG A 295 15.84 -11.87 26.63
CA ARG A 295 16.66 -12.11 27.84
C ARG A 295 17.99 -12.79 27.52
N THR A 296 18.08 -13.49 26.41
CA THR A 296 19.28 -14.20 25.97
C THR A 296 19.84 -13.61 24.67
N SER A 297 21.15 -13.82 24.45
CA SER A 297 21.79 -13.42 23.19
C SER A 297 21.23 -14.16 21.97
N GLU A 298 20.78 -15.40 22.17
CA GLU A 298 20.21 -16.25 21.12
C GLU A 298 18.83 -15.74 20.69
N GLU A 299 17.96 -15.42 21.66
CA GLU A 299 16.67 -14.77 21.36
C GLU A 299 16.89 -13.44 20.64
N ARG A 300 17.83 -12.62 21.12
CA ARG A 300 18.14 -11.34 20.50
C ARG A 300 18.62 -11.51 19.06
N ALA A 301 19.45 -12.51 18.80
CA ALA A 301 19.93 -12.83 17.45
C ALA A 301 18.80 -13.33 16.54
N HIS A 302 17.87 -14.14 17.06
CA HIS A 302 16.72 -14.64 16.31
C HIS A 302 15.78 -13.50 15.90
N TYR A 303 15.42 -12.62 16.84
CA TYR A 303 14.50 -11.52 16.53
C TYR A 303 15.16 -10.39 15.72
N ASP A 304 16.47 -10.21 15.81
CA ASP A 304 17.23 -9.37 14.89
C ASP A 304 17.13 -9.89 13.43
N TRP A 305 17.32 -11.21 13.25
CA TRP A 305 17.17 -11.85 11.95
C TRP A 305 15.71 -11.77 11.42
N MET A 306 14.72 -11.94 12.29
CA MET A 306 13.31 -11.81 11.96
C MET A 306 12.98 -10.36 11.52
N GLY A 307 13.40 -9.37 12.28
CA GLY A 307 13.21 -7.94 11.96
C GLY A 307 13.87 -7.55 10.64
N TYR A 308 15.07 -8.06 10.37
CA TYR A 308 15.73 -7.89 9.08
C TYR A 308 14.89 -8.45 7.92
N THR A 309 14.44 -9.69 8.03
CA THR A 309 13.66 -10.36 6.99
C THR A 309 12.35 -9.62 6.73
N ALA A 310 11.67 -9.21 7.80
CA ALA A 310 10.43 -8.45 7.74
C ALA A 310 10.61 -7.08 7.07
N ASN A 311 11.62 -6.30 7.47
CA ASN A 311 11.90 -5.00 6.85
C ASN A 311 12.34 -5.13 5.39
N PHE A 312 13.07 -6.20 5.05
CA PHE A 312 13.45 -6.47 3.68
C PHE A 312 12.22 -6.68 2.77
N ILE A 313 11.22 -7.43 3.24
CA ILE A 313 9.96 -7.65 2.53
C ILE A 313 9.17 -6.33 2.45
N ALA A 314 9.06 -5.60 3.57
CA ALA A 314 8.36 -4.32 3.61
C ALA A 314 8.94 -3.31 2.62
N ILE A 315 10.25 -3.09 2.60
CA ILE A 315 10.88 -2.11 1.70
C ILE A 315 10.80 -2.55 0.23
N SER A 316 10.87 -3.86 -0.03
CA SER A 316 10.71 -4.39 -1.39
C SER A 316 9.32 -4.12 -1.96
N ALA A 317 8.28 -4.10 -1.13
CA ALA A 317 6.93 -3.75 -1.53
C ALA A 317 6.67 -2.22 -1.48
N LEU A 318 7.33 -1.48 -0.59
CA LEU A 318 7.26 -0.02 -0.56
C LEU A 318 7.83 0.64 -1.82
N LEU A 319 8.78 0.01 -2.50
CA LEU A 319 9.34 0.56 -3.74
C LEU A 319 8.32 0.62 -4.89
N PRO A 320 7.54 -0.43 -5.21
CA PRO A 320 6.51 -0.38 -6.25
C PRO A 320 5.20 0.30 -5.81
N LEU A 321 4.94 0.43 -4.51
CA LEU A 321 3.66 0.94 -3.99
C LEU A 321 3.29 2.35 -4.48
N PRO A 322 4.21 3.34 -4.54
CA PRO A 322 3.90 4.67 -5.05
C PRO A 322 3.49 4.70 -6.53
N PHE A 323 3.97 3.76 -7.34
CA PHE A 323 3.54 3.67 -8.76
C PHE A 323 2.09 3.20 -8.86
N ALA A 324 1.69 2.22 -8.04
CA ALA A 324 0.30 1.81 -7.95
C ALA A 324 -0.58 2.95 -7.39
N GLY A 325 -0.09 3.72 -6.42
CA GLY A 325 -0.75 4.92 -5.90
C GLY A 325 -0.88 6.03 -6.94
N TYR A 326 0.16 6.24 -7.77
CA TYR A 326 0.10 7.18 -8.87
C TYR A 326 -0.98 6.79 -9.90
N TRP A 327 -1.02 5.52 -10.32
CA TRP A 327 -2.05 5.04 -11.22
C TRP A 327 -3.45 5.22 -10.64
N LEU A 328 -3.68 4.81 -9.39
CA LEU A 328 -4.96 4.99 -8.71
C LEU A 328 -5.40 6.47 -8.69
N THR A 329 -4.47 7.37 -8.40
CA THR A 329 -4.77 8.81 -8.36
C THR A 329 -5.08 9.36 -9.75
N ALA A 330 -4.32 8.94 -10.77
CA ALA A 330 -4.56 9.32 -12.16
C ALA A 330 -5.96 8.89 -12.63
N GLU A 331 -6.39 7.67 -12.29
CA GLU A 331 -7.73 7.17 -12.62
C GLU A 331 -8.86 7.91 -11.87
N ILE A 332 -8.63 8.32 -10.62
CA ILE A 332 -9.59 9.17 -9.90
C ILE A 332 -9.78 10.51 -10.63
N TYR A 333 -8.68 11.14 -11.09
CA TYR A 333 -8.75 12.37 -11.88
C TYR A 333 -9.42 12.16 -13.24
N ALA A 334 -9.13 11.06 -13.92
CA ALA A 334 -9.73 10.72 -15.21
C ALA A 334 -11.24 10.47 -15.09
N TYR A 335 -11.68 9.84 -14.01
CA TYR A 335 -13.10 9.61 -13.75
C TYR A 335 -13.83 10.89 -13.35
N SER A 336 -13.27 11.68 -12.43
CA SER A 336 -13.85 12.93 -11.95
C SER A 336 -12.76 13.91 -11.51
N GLN A 337 -12.57 14.97 -12.28
CA GLN A 337 -11.63 16.04 -11.93
C GLN A 337 -11.98 16.66 -10.58
N GLN A 338 -13.28 16.82 -10.27
CA GLN A 338 -13.72 17.33 -8.98
C GLN A 338 -13.27 16.45 -7.82
N MET A 339 -13.42 15.11 -7.93
CA MET A 339 -12.91 14.19 -6.91
C MET A 339 -11.40 14.26 -6.78
N GLY A 340 -10.68 14.31 -7.90
CA GLY A 340 -9.22 14.42 -7.91
C GLY A 340 -8.73 15.72 -7.25
N ILE A 341 -9.34 16.85 -7.59
CA ILE A 341 -9.00 18.15 -6.99
C ILE A 341 -9.34 18.16 -5.50
N THR A 342 -10.50 17.61 -5.10
CA THR A 342 -10.92 17.52 -3.71
C THR A 342 -9.96 16.63 -2.90
N LEU A 343 -9.47 15.54 -3.48
CA LEU A 343 -8.53 14.61 -2.84
C LEU A 343 -7.24 15.31 -2.40
N MET A 344 -6.68 16.18 -3.23
CA MET A 344 -5.37 16.78 -3.00
C MET A 344 -5.40 18.25 -2.62
N GLY A 345 -6.51 18.93 -2.90
CA GLY A 345 -6.66 20.37 -2.70
C GLY A 345 -7.86 20.73 -1.83
N GLY A 346 -8.15 22.01 -1.74
CA GLY A 346 -9.32 22.52 -1.03
C GLY A 346 -9.35 22.12 0.45
N VAL A 347 -10.49 21.64 0.91
CA VAL A 347 -10.73 21.26 2.32
C VAL A 347 -9.83 20.11 2.77
N PHE A 348 -9.47 19.19 1.88
CA PHE A 348 -8.65 18.01 2.20
C PHE A 348 -7.15 18.23 2.05
N ALA A 349 -6.70 19.42 1.61
CA ALA A 349 -5.27 19.68 1.42
C ALA A 349 -4.42 19.37 2.66
N TRP A 350 -4.92 19.66 3.85
CA TRP A 350 -4.22 19.35 5.11
C TRP A 350 -4.17 17.86 5.43
N LEU A 351 -5.22 17.10 5.08
CA LEU A 351 -5.21 15.65 5.25
C LEU A 351 -4.21 15.01 4.28
N PHE A 352 -4.07 15.57 3.08
CA PHE A 352 -3.04 15.15 2.14
C PHE A 352 -1.62 15.43 2.65
N ILE A 353 -1.40 16.57 3.35
CA ILE A 353 -0.11 16.85 4.00
C ILE A 353 0.19 15.82 5.09
N ILE A 354 -0.78 15.49 5.95
CA ILE A 354 -0.61 14.45 6.97
C ILE A 354 -0.28 13.09 6.31
N GLN A 355 -0.96 12.75 5.24
CA GLN A 355 -0.65 11.57 4.43
C GLN A 355 0.80 11.59 3.94
N ALA A 356 1.25 12.72 3.42
CA ALA A 356 2.62 12.89 2.93
C ALA A 356 3.65 12.70 4.07
N VAL A 357 3.38 13.22 5.26
CA VAL A 357 4.22 13.02 6.47
C VAL A 357 4.30 11.53 6.82
N LEU A 358 3.17 10.82 6.81
CA LEU A 358 3.13 9.39 7.12
C LEU A 358 3.88 8.56 6.08
N ILE A 359 3.71 8.87 4.79
CA ILE A 359 4.48 8.21 3.71
C ILE A 359 5.99 8.44 3.90
N GLY A 360 6.38 9.68 4.19
CA GLY A 360 7.79 9.98 4.50
C GLY A 360 8.31 9.20 5.70
N ALA A 361 7.50 9.05 6.75
CA ALA A 361 7.84 8.24 7.91
C ALA A 361 8.04 6.76 7.55
N LEU A 362 7.23 6.19 6.62
CA LEU A 362 7.44 4.82 6.14
C LEU A 362 8.80 4.66 5.47
N PHE A 363 9.12 5.53 4.52
CA PHE A 363 10.39 5.45 3.78
C PHE A 363 11.60 5.72 4.68
N LEU A 364 11.53 6.73 5.53
CA LEU A 364 12.63 7.07 6.45
C LEU A 364 12.85 5.96 7.48
N SER A 365 11.80 5.37 8.04
CA SER A 365 11.91 4.26 9.01
C SER A 365 12.53 3.02 8.38
N ALA A 366 12.05 2.61 7.21
CA ALA A 366 12.57 1.45 6.51
C ALA A 366 14.05 1.64 6.11
N ASN A 367 14.42 2.82 5.60
CA ASN A 367 15.81 3.14 5.27
C ASN A 367 16.69 3.22 6.52
N TYR A 368 16.22 3.87 7.59
CA TYR A 368 16.97 3.99 8.84
C TYR A 368 17.31 2.63 9.43
N TYR A 369 16.36 1.69 9.40
CA TYR A 369 16.61 0.32 9.83
C TYR A 369 17.70 -0.35 8.99
N LEU A 370 17.69 -0.17 7.65
CA LEU A 370 18.75 -0.69 6.78
C LEU A 370 20.12 -0.10 7.12
N TRP A 371 20.17 1.21 7.35
CA TRP A 371 21.44 1.89 7.68
C TRP A 371 22.02 1.42 9.01
N CYS A 372 21.19 1.29 10.04
CA CYS A 372 21.62 0.66 11.30
C CYS A 372 22.06 -0.79 11.09
N GLY A 373 21.40 -1.52 10.20
CA GLY A 373 21.75 -2.89 9.85
C GLY A 373 23.12 -3.05 9.21
N MET A 374 23.64 -2.01 8.58
CA MET A 374 25.02 -2.01 8.05
C MET A 374 26.07 -2.13 9.16
N GLU A 375 25.79 -1.66 10.37
CA GLU A 375 26.72 -1.76 11.51
C GLU A 375 27.07 -3.21 11.86
N ARG A 376 26.24 -4.19 11.48
CA ARG A 376 26.47 -5.64 11.66
C ARG A 376 27.47 -6.23 10.69
N SER A 377 27.83 -5.52 9.63
CA SER A 377 28.67 -6.02 8.55
C SER A 377 30.02 -5.33 8.53
N LYS A 378 31.12 -6.08 8.63
CA LYS A 378 32.46 -5.54 8.47
C LYS A 378 32.71 -4.91 7.11
N GLY A 379 32.02 -5.39 6.06
CA GLY A 379 32.14 -4.84 4.71
C GLY A 379 31.42 -3.51 4.49
N ALA A 380 30.60 -3.06 5.44
CA ALA A 380 29.79 -1.85 5.32
C ALA A 380 30.62 -0.56 5.29
N VAL A 381 31.82 -0.54 5.85
CA VAL A 381 32.73 0.63 5.87
C VAL A 381 32.90 1.24 4.48
N ARG A 382 32.81 0.42 3.41
CA ARG A 382 32.89 0.87 2.01
C ARG A 382 31.75 1.81 1.62
N TYR A 383 30.57 1.67 2.24
CA TYR A 383 29.33 2.34 1.84
C TYR A 383 28.78 3.32 2.89
N THR A 384 29.13 3.17 4.17
CA THR A 384 28.61 4.00 5.27
C THR A 384 28.84 5.49 5.05
N LYS A 385 29.95 5.86 4.40
CA LYS A 385 30.27 7.26 4.06
C LYS A 385 29.24 7.93 3.14
N TYR A 386 28.48 7.16 2.36
CA TYR A 386 27.47 7.68 1.43
C TYR A 386 26.10 7.85 2.07
N ILE A 387 25.83 7.19 3.21
CA ILE A 387 24.50 7.18 3.85
C ILE A 387 24.04 8.60 4.20
N LYS A 388 24.93 9.45 4.69
CA LYS A 388 24.61 10.83 5.03
C LYS A 388 24.06 11.64 3.83
N TYR A 389 24.58 11.40 2.64
CA TYR A 389 24.11 12.06 1.41
C TYR A 389 22.77 11.49 0.97
N ILE A 390 22.61 10.17 1.04
CA ILE A 390 21.34 9.51 0.73
C ILE A 390 20.25 9.99 1.69
N ALA A 391 20.53 10.03 2.99
CA ALA A 391 19.62 10.54 4.00
C ALA A 391 19.23 12.00 3.74
N PHE A 392 20.20 12.86 3.42
CA PHE A 392 19.96 14.26 3.08
C PHE A 392 19.02 14.41 1.88
N VAL A 393 19.25 13.63 0.81
CA VAL A 393 18.38 13.67 -0.38
C VAL A 393 16.97 13.18 -0.05
N ILE A 394 16.83 12.04 0.66
CA ILE A 394 15.51 11.50 1.02
C ILE A 394 14.74 12.50 1.90
N VAL A 395 15.39 13.12 2.89
CA VAL A 395 14.77 14.14 3.74
C VAL A 395 14.40 15.38 2.94
N GLY A 396 15.27 15.84 2.05
CA GLY A 396 15.00 16.97 1.15
C GLY A 396 13.79 16.73 0.24
N CYS A 397 13.72 15.56 -0.38
CA CYS A 397 12.57 15.13 -1.17
C CYS A 397 11.28 15.07 -0.35
N PHE A 398 11.39 14.56 0.87
CA PHE A 398 10.27 14.49 1.79
C PHE A 398 9.75 15.90 2.17
N LEU A 399 10.63 16.85 2.43
CA LEU A 399 10.24 18.24 2.71
C LEU A 399 9.51 18.87 1.53
N VAL A 400 9.92 18.60 0.29
CA VAL A 400 9.20 19.05 -0.91
C VAL A 400 7.85 18.35 -1.02
N TRP A 401 7.79 17.04 -0.81
CA TRP A 401 6.56 16.26 -0.87
C TRP A 401 5.49 16.75 0.11
N PHE A 402 5.90 17.13 1.29
CA PHE A 402 5.00 17.51 2.38
C PHE A 402 4.57 19.01 2.34
N THR A 403 5.09 19.82 1.41
CA THR A 403 4.59 21.20 1.23
C THR A 403 3.12 21.22 0.82
N PRO A 404 2.36 22.30 1.12
CA PRO A 404 0.97 22.42 0.70
C PRO A 404 0.81 22.20 -0.79
N HIS A 405 -0.20 21.41 -1.17
CA HIS A 405 -0.47 21.09 -2.56
C HIS A 405 -1.12 22.27 -3.27
N THR A 406 -0.61 22.62 -4.46
CA THR A 406 -1.21 23.58 -5.38
C THR A 406 -1.72 22.89 -6.62
N LEU A 407 -2.61 23.55 -7.38
CA LEU A 407 -3.14 23.01 -8.61
C LEU A 407 -2.05 22.72 -9.66
N ILE A 408 -2.39 21.95 -10.70
CA ILE A 408 -1.51 21.65 -11.82
C ILE A 408 -1.36 22.89 -12.73
N MET A 409 -0.82 23.96 -12.19
CA MET A 409 -0.61 25.23 -12.88
C MET A 409 0.81 25.71 -12.65
N THR A 410 1.30 26.56 -13.55
CA THR A 410 2.50 27.34 -13.25
C THR A 410 2.20 28.33 -12.12
N PRO A 411 3.21 28.73 -11.35
CA PRO A 411 3.04 29.79 -10.36
C PRO A 411 2.49 31.09 -10.95
N GLY A 412 2.82 31.39 -12.22
CA GLY A 412 2.29 32.55 -12.95
C GLY A 412 0.81 32.43 -13.27
N GLU A 413 0.36 31.29 -13.76
CA GLU A 413 -1.05 31.00 -14.04
C GLU A 413 -1.89 31.05 -12.76
N LEU A 414 -1.40 30.44 -11.66
CA LEU A 414 -2.08 30.46 -10.37
C LEU A 414 -2.23 31.90 -9.83
N LYS A 415 -1.20 32.71 -9.95
CA LYS A 415 -1.23 34.11 -9.57
C LYS A 415 -2.21 34.93 -10.43
N ALA A 416 -2.24 34.66 -11.74
CA ALA A 416 -3.13 35.35 -12.67
C ALA A 416 -4.61 35.15 -12.37
N ILE A 417 -5.01 33.96 -11.89
CA ILE A 417 -6.41 33.64 -11.51
C ILE A 417 -6.72 34.02 -10.07
N GLY A 418 -5.78 34.65 -9.33
CA GLY A 418 -6.01 35.06 -7.93
C GLY A 418 -6.10 33.90 -6.94
N GLY A 419 -5.62 32.72 -7.28
CA GLY A 419 -5.61 31.57 -6.38
C GLY A 419 -4.67 31.72 -5.19
N PRO A 420 -4.84 30.92 -4.13
CA PRO A 420 -3.97 30.97 -2.96
C PRO A 420 -2.53 30.61 -3.35
N TYR A 421 -1.64 31.54 -3.20
CA TYR A 421 -0.23 31.41 -3.56
C TYR A 421 0.67 31.80 -2.40
N HIS A 422 1.42 30.83 -1.89
CA HIS A 422 2.45 31.10 -0.90
C HIS A 422 3.75 31.48 -1.61
N LYS A 423 4.26 32.68 -1.30
CA LYS A 423 5.43 33.26 -1.99
C LYS A 423 6.65 32.36 -2.06
N TYR A 424 6.93 31.60 -0.99
CA TYR A 424 8.10 30.73 -0.88
C TYR A 424 7.78 29.26 -1.10
N LEU A 425 6.65 28.76 -0.59
CA LEU A 425 6.28 27.35 -0.66
C LEU A 425 5.42 26.99 -1.89
N GLY A 426 4.73 27.99 -2.46
CA GLY A 426 3.87 27.77 -3.64
C GLY A 426 4.57 27.08 -4.80
N PRO A 427 5.80 27.47 -5.19
CA PRO A 427 6.54 26.81 -6.26
C PRO A 427 6.83 25.34 -5.99
N LEU A 428 7.05 24.93 -4.74
CA LEU A 428 7.31 23.55 -4.35
C LEU A 428 6.03 22.71 -4.23
N GLY A 429 4.87 23.32 -4.12
CA GLY A 429 3.57 22.68 -3.98
C GLY A 429 2.96 22.18 -5.29
N ILE A 430 3.50 22.54 -6.44
CA ILE A 430 2.99 22.10 -7.75
C ILE A 430 3.26 20.60 -7.99
N MET A 431 2.35 19.95 -8.72
CA MET A 431 2.40 18.50 -8.95
C MET A 431 3.72 18.01 -9.54
N PRO A 432 4.32 18.67 -10.56
CA PRO A 432 5.60 18.24 -11.10
C PRO A 432 6.74 18.23 -10.07
N ALA A 433 6.80 19.19 -9.17
CA ALA A 433 7.81 19.21 -8.10
C ALA A 433 7.62 18.03 -7.14
N LYS A 434 6.39 17.74 -6.77
CA LYS A 434 6.06 16.60 -5.90
C LYS A 434 6.38 15.28 -6.57
N ASN A 435 6.02 15.10 -7.83
CA ASN A 435 6.37 13.91 -8.60
C ASN A 435 7.88 13.71 -8.70
N THR A 436 8.62 14.79 -8.97
CA THR A 436 10.10 14.76 -8.99
C THR A 436 10.65 14.31 -7.65
N ALA A 437 10.18 14.89 -6.54
CA ALA A 437 10.63 14.57 -5.20
C ALA A 437 10.37 13.09 -4.86
N VAL A 438 9.17 12.56 -5.17
CA VAL A 438 8.83 11.16 -4.93
C VAL A 438 9.71 10.22 -5.76
N ASN A 439 9.88 10.48 -7.06
CA ASN A 439 10.70 9.63 -7.93
C ASN A 439 12.17 9.62 -7.49
N ILE A 440 12.73 10.75 -7.11
CA ILE A 440 14.11 10.83 -6.57
C ILE A 440 14.19 10.10 -5.23
N MET A 441 13.23 10.25 -4.33
CA MET A 441 13.17 9.53 -3.05
C MET A 441 13.16 8.01 -3.27
N LEU A 442 12.39 7.52 -4.26
CA LEU A 442 12.34 6.10 -4.61
C LEU A 442 13.69 5.60 -5.15
N ILE A 443 14.33 6.35 -6.04
CA ILE A 443 15.65 6.00 -6.57
C ILE A 443 16.68 5.92 -5.45
N PHE A 444 16.69 6.87 -4.51
CA PHE A 444 17.64 6.88 -3.40
C PHE A 444 17.31 5.82 -2.33
N THR A 445 16.04 5.48 -2.14
CA THR A 445 15.64 4.33 -1.32
C THR A 445 16.11 3.02 -1.96
N PHE A 446 15.96 2.88 -3.26
CA PHE A 446 16.47 1.74 -4.00
C PHE A 446 18.00 1.66 -3.96
N LEU A 447 18.70 2.79 -4.08
CA LEU A 447 20.15 2.86 -3.89
C LEU A 447 20.56 2.38 -2.48
N SER A 448 19.87 2.86 -1.44
CA SER A 448 20.07 2.42 -0.05
C SER A 448 19.93 0.90 0.08
N PHE A 449 18.88 0.34 -0.49
CA PHE A 449 18.62 -1.10 -0.53
C PHE A 449 19.73 -1.88 -1.26
N MET A 450 20.20 -1.39 -2.40
CA MET A 450 21.31 -2.00 -3.14
C MET A 450 22.62 -1.98 -2.34
N LEU A 451 22.97 -0.84 -1.73
CA LEU A 451 24.17 -0.73 -0.91
C LEU A 451 24.13 -1.68 0.28
N TYR A 452 22.98 -1.81 0.92
CA TYR A 452 22.78 -2.77 1.99
C TYR A 452 22.97 -4.22 1.52
N ARG A 453 22.38 -4.62 0.39
CA ARG A 453 22.57 -5.96 -0.20
C ARG A 453 24.05 -6.27 -0.50
N ARG A 454 24.83 -5.26 -0.85
CA ARG A 454 26.24 -5.38 -1.24
C ARG A 454 27.19 -5.29 -0.06
N CYS A 455 26.76 -4.75 1.08
CA CYS A 455 27.68 -4.38 2.17
C CYS A 455 28.54 -5.53 2.67
N ASN A 456 28.01 -6.76 2.67
CA ASN A 456 28.76 -7.97 3.06
C ASN A 456 29.23 -8.85 1.90
N LYS A 457 29.19 -8.34 0.64
CA LYS A 457 29.49 -9.15 -0.56
C LYS A 457 30.56 -8.51 -1.42
N ILE A 458 31.40 -9.38 -2.00
CA ILE A 458 32.38 -9.01 -3.02
C ILE A 458 32.00 -9.74 -4.30
N ALA A 459 31.78 -9.00 -5.38
CA ALA A 459 31.52 -9.57 -6.69
C ALA A 459 32.77 -10.30 -7.21
N THR A 460 32.56 -11.50 -7.76
CA THR A 460 33.65 -12.35 -8.29
C THR A 460 33.68 -12.40 -9.82
N VAL A 461 32.68 -11.78 -10.47
CA VAL A 461 32.61 -11.73 -11.93
C VAL A 461 33.63 -10.75 -12.50
N SER A 462 34.26 -11.08 -13.65
CA SER A 462 35.29 -10.25 -14.30
C SER A 462 34.76 -8.88 -14.74
N TRP A 463 33.48 -8.78 -15.07
CA TRP A 463 32.83 -7.55 -15.52
C TRP A 463 32.25 -6.67 -14.40
N ALA A 464 32.57 -6.92 -13.13
CA ALA A 464 32.02 -6.19 -11.99
C ALA A 464 32.27 -4.67 -12.06
N ALA A 465 33.46 -4.24 -12.52
CA ALA A 465 33.79 -2.83 -12.67
C ALA A 465 32.91 -2.17 -13.76
N THR A 466 32.76 -2.83 -14.90
CA THR A 466 31.87 -2.37 -16.00
C THR A 466 30.43 -2.34 -15.56
N GLY A 467 29.95 -3.37 -14.85
CA GLY A 467 28.58 -3.42 -14.30
C GLY A 467 28.28 -2.26 -13.35
N ASN A 468 29.23 -1.91 -12.48
CA ASN A 468 29.11 -0.73 -11.61
C ASN A 468 29.07 0.57 -12.40
N ALA A 469 29.92 0.72 -13.42
CA ALA A 469 29.93 1.92 -14.28
C ALA A 469 28.59 2.08 -15.02
N ILE A 470 28.06 1.01 -15.59
CA ILE A 470 26.75 1.01 -16.26
C ILE A 470 25.64 1.42 -15.27
N GLN A 471 25.62 0.87 -14.07
CA GLN A 471 24.60 1.25 -13.07
C GLN A 471 24.72 2.72 -12.68
N ILE A 472 25.91 3.24 -12.44
CA ILE A 472 26.13 4.67 -12.15
C ILE A 472 25.62 5.53 -13.31
N ALA A 473 25.91 5.15 -14.57
CA ALA A 473 25.43 5.86 -15.74
C ALA A 473 23.87 5.86 -15.83
N ILE A 474 23.23 4.71 -15.57
CA ILE A 474 21.76 4.58 -15.53
C ILE A 474 21.16 5.47 -14.43
N PHE A 475 21.72 5.45 -13.20
CA PHE A 475 21.27 6.32 -12.12
C PHE A 475 21.42 7.80 -12.48
N ALA A 476 22.58 8.20 -13.00
CA ALA A 476 22.84 9.59 -13.37
C ALA A 476 21.89 10.06 -14.48
N ALA A 477 21.74 9.27 -15.54
CA ALA A 477 20.83 9.58 -16.65
C ALA A 477 19.38 9.72 -16.18
N ALA A 478 18.92 8.84 -15.30
CA ALA A 478 17.56 8.90 -14.79
C ALA A 478 17.34 10.12 -13.88
N ILE A 479 18.28 10.42 -12.98
CA ILE A 479 18.18 11.61 -12.11
C ILE A 479 18.14 12.89 -12.95
N ILE A 480 18.99 12.99 -13.99
CA ILE A 480 19.00 14.13 -14.90
C ILE A 480 17.67 14.21 -15.66
N ASN A 481 17.19 13.09 -16.20
CA ASN A 481 15.91 13.04 -16.92
C ASN A 481 14.73 13.45 -16.03
N ILE A 482 14.66 12.92 -14.82
CA ILE A 482 13.60 13.26 -13.85
C ILE A 482 13.68 14.74 -13.46
N ALA A 483 14.88 15.28 -13.24
CA ALA A 483 15.07 16.70 -12.94
C ALA A 483 14.66 17.59 -14.12
N VAL A 484 15.04 17.25 -15.36
CA VAL A 484 14.63 17.98 -16.55
C VAL A 484 13.12 17.94 -16.72
N LEU A 485 12.51 16.76 -16.65
CA LEU A 485 11.05 16.60 -16.77
C LEU A 485 10.30 17.31 -15.65
N GLY A 486 10.80 17.28 -14.43
CA GLY A 486 10.13 17.88 -13.27
C GLY A 486 10.35 19.38 -13.14
N VAL A 487 11.54 19.90 -13.48
CA VAL A 487 11.86 21.31 -13.35
C VAL A 487 11.53 22.05 -14.64
N TYR A 488 12.14 21.67 -15.77
CA TYR A 488 11.90 22.40 -17.01
C TYR A 488 10.45 22.26 -17.48
N TYR A 489 9.97 21.04 -17.70
CA TYR A 489 8.58 20.82 -18.11
C TYR A 489 7.57 21.17 -17.00
N GLY A 490 7.96 21.06 -15.74
CA GLY A 490 7.07 21.37 -14.61
C GLY A 490 6.80 22.87 -14.44
N TYR A 491 7.77 23.75 -14.71
CA TYR A 491 7.69 25.18 -14.42
C TYR A 491 7.60 26.08 -15.65
N PHE A 492 8.10 25.63 -16.80
CA PHE A 492 8.26 26.47 -17.98
C PHE A 492 7.42 26.04 -19.19
N THR A 493 6.61 24.98 -19.06
CA THR A 493 5.75 24.51 -20.15
C THR A 493 4.27 24.54 -19.77
N ASN A 494 3.40 24.42 -20.76
CA ASN A 494 1.95 24.39 -20.59
C ASN A 494 1.49 23.14 -19.82
N THR A 495 0.32 23.23 -19.16
CA THR A 495 -0.25 22.18 -18.30
C THR A 495 -0.37 20.83 -18.99
N VAL A 496 -0.71 20.79 -20.28
CA VAL A 496 -0.82 19.53 -21.06
C VAL A 496 0.47 18.72 -21.04
N TYR A 497 1.62 19.37 -21.24
CA TYR A 497 2.92 18.69 -21.22
C TYR A 497 3.35 18.24 -19.82
N LYS A 498 2.84 18.88 -18.75
CA LYS A 498 3.14 18.51 -17.37
C LYS A 498 2.59 17.15 -17.00
N VAL A 499 1.38 16.81 -17.46
CA VAL A 499 0.77 15.50 -17.21
C VAL A 499 1.59 14.41 -17.91
N ALA A 500 1.94 14.61 -19.18
CA ALA A 500 2.77 13.67 -19.93
C ALA A 500 4.17 13.49 -19.31
N SER A 501 4.80 14.57 -18.83
CA SER A 501 6.12 14.50 -18.18
C SER A 501 6.13 13.67 -16.91
N SER A 502 5.04 13.62 -16.17
CA SER A 502 4.90 12.79 -14.96
C SER A 502 4.99 11.30 -15.27
N VAL A 503 4.37 10.85 -16.35
CA VAL A 503 4.43 9.44 -16.81
C VAL A 503 5.87 9.06 -17.18
N LEU A 504 6.59 9.96 -17.87
CA LEU A 504 7.99 9.73 -18.24
C LEU A 504 8.92 9.68 -17.03
N GLN A 505 8.67 10.46 -15.98
CA GLN A 505 9.40 10.36 -14.71
C GLN A 505 9.22 9.00 -14.05
N VAL A 506 7.97 8.51 -13.97
CA VAL A 506 7.65 7.18 -13.44
C VAL A 506 8.34 6.09 -14.25
N ALA A 507 8.27 6.14 -15.58
CA ALA A 507 8.93 5.19 -16.46
C ALA A 507 10.46 5.18 -16.25
N SER A 508 11.08 6.35 -16.11
CA SER A 508 12.51 6.46 -15.81
C SER A 508 12.89 5.81 -14.49
N THR A 509 12.10 6.03 -13.44
CA THR A 509 12.33 5.44 -12.12
C THR A 509 12.19 3.91 -12.14
N LEU A 510 11.15 3.38 -12.80
CA LEU A 510 10.97 1.93 -12.99
C LEU A 510 12.12 1.32 -13.78
N THR A 511 12.57 1.97 -14.85
CA THR A 511 13.70 1.51 -15.65
C THR A 511 14.96 1.38 -14.80
N VAL A 512 15.27 2.37 -13.96
CA VAL A 512 16.41 2.29 -13.01
C VAL A 512 16.27 1.11 -12.08
N ILE A 513 15.13 0.99 -11.41
CA ILE A 513 14.92 -0.06 -10.40
C ILE A 513 15.08 -1.45 -11.05
N ILE A 514 14.42 -1.67 -12.18
CA ILE A 514 14.44 -2.98 -12.85
C ILE A 514 15.82 -3.29 -13.44
N SER A 515 16.39 -2.38 -14.24
CA SER A 515 17.66 -2.63 -14.91
C SER A 515 18.82 -2.77 -13.92
N CYS A 516 18.91 -1.87 -12.93
CA CYS A 516 19.95 -1.95 -11.92
C CYS A 516 19.80 -3.17 -11.00
N MET A 517 18.56 -3.61 -10.71
CA MET A 517 18.36 -4.84 -9.97
C MET A 517 18.81 -6.07 -10.75
N ILE A 518 18.51 -6.15 -12.06
CA ILE A 518 18.96 -7.25 -12.92
C ILE A 518 20.50 -7.29 -12.95
N ILE A 519 21.14 -6.15 -13.21
CA ILE A 519 22.61 -6.05 -13.23
C ILE A 519 23.17 -6.46 -11.88
N ASP A 520 22.60 -6.00 -10.77
CA ASP A 520 23.05 -6.32 -9.41
C ASP A 520 22.97 -7.83 -9.11
N VAL A 521 21.85 -8.46 -9.46
CA VAL A 521 21.65 -9.89 -9.27
C VAL A 521 22.67 -10.71 -10.07
N LEU A 522 22.91 -10.33 -11.32
CA LEU A 522 23.88 -11.00 -12.18
C LEU A 522 25.32 -10.78 -11.69
N MET A 523 25.66 -9.54 -11.30
CA MET A 523 27.01 -9.16 -10.85
C MET A 523 27.40 -9.84 -9.53
N PHE A 524 26.45 -10.01 -8.61
CA PHE A 524 26.69 -10.66 -7.32
C PHE A 524 26.31 -12.15 -7.29
N LYS A 525 26.10 -12.76 -8.46
CA LYS A 525 25.95 -14.21 -8.57
C LYS A 525 27.25 -14.88 -8.18
N GLY A 526 27.22 -15.73 -7.14
CA GLY A 526 28.43 -16.39 -6.64
C GLY A 526 29.40 -15.47 -5.86
N ALA A 527 28.95 -14.28 -5.43
CA ALA A 527 29.76 -13.35 -4.64
C ALA A 527 30.29 -13.99 -3.36
N LYS A 528 31.52 -13.62 -2.97
CA LYS A 528 32.12 -14.01 -1.70
C LYS A 528 31.60 -13.13 -0.56
N GLU A 529 31.38 -13.72 0.62
CA GLU A 529 31.09 -12.94 1.82
C GLU A 529 32.35 -12.31 2.39
N VAL A 530 32.24 -11.09 2.92
CA VAL A 530 33.35 -10.39 3.57
C VAL A 530 33.61 -11.01 4.96
N ALA A 531 32.54 -11.21 5.72
CA ALA A 531 32.58 -11.84 7.04
C ALA A 531 31.16 -12.34 7.41
N PRO A 532 31.04 -13.26 8.39
CA PRO A 532 29.73 -13.64 8.93
C PRO A 532 29.00 -12.42 9.53
N LEU A 533 27.70 -12.32 9.25
CA LEU A 533 26.85 -11.28 9.86
C LEU A 533 26.70 -11.54 11.36
N GLN A 534 26.84 -10.48 12.14
CA GLN A 534 26.72 -10.55 13.61
C GLN A 534 25.27 -10.30 14.03
N TRP A 535 24.46 -11.36 14.09
CA TRP A 535 23.09 -11.28 14.55
C TRP A 535 23.00 -10.92 16.04
N GLY A 536 21.97 -10.16 16.43
CA GLY A 536 21.76 -9.65 17.79
C GLY A 536 22.55 -8.37 18.12
N LYS A 537 23.31 -7.84 17.17
CA LYS A 537 24.13 -6.62 17.34
C LYS A 537 23.46 -5.36 16.79
N MET A 538 22.19 -5.42 16.40
CA MET A 538 21.43 -4.22 16.04
C MET A 538 21.34 -3.27 17.24
N PRO A 539 21.51 -1.95 17.03
CA PRO A 539 21.27 -0.99 18.10
C PRO A 539 19.77 -0.93 18.43
N ASP A 540 19.42 -0.76 19.71
CA ASP A 540 18.02 -0.72 20.18
C ASP A 540 17.20 0.38 19.48
N ARG A 541 17.84 1.51 19.17
CA ARG A 541 17.21 2.61 18.41
C ARG A 541 16.63 2.20 17.06
N SER A 542 17.19 1.18 16.41
CA SER A 542 16.69 0.69 15.13
C SER A 542 15.33 0.00 15.26
N GLN A 543 15.01 -0.56 16.43
CA GLN A 543 13.75 -1.24 16.68
C GLN A 543 12.59 -0.26 16.72
N TYR A 544 12.82 0.96 17.20
CA TYR A 544 11.82 2.01 17.17
C TYR A 544 11.44 2.42 15.73
N ALA A 545 12.36 2.26 14.77
CA ALA A 545 12.02 2.48 13.37
C ALA A 545 11.02 1.45 12.83
N LEU A 546 11.11 0.18 13.26
CA LEU A 546 10.13 -0.84 12.89
C LEU A 546 8.74 -0.57 13.52
N PHE A 547 8.69 -0.10 14.76
CA PHE A 547 7.43 0.36 15.36
C PHE A 547 6.85 1.55 14.59
N LEU A 548 7.68 2.55 14.29
CA LEU A 548 7.24 3.73 13.55
C LEU A 548 6.71 3.35 12.16
N LEU A 549 7.37 2.41 11.49
CA LEU A 549 6.92 1.87 10.21
C LEU A 549 5.50 1.29 10.31
N ALA A 550 5.24 0.39 11.26
CA ALA A 550 3.94 -0.27 11.41
C ALA A 550 2.83 0.70 11.85
N VAL A 551 3.11 1.57 12.82
CA VAL A 551 2.14 2.56 13.33
C VAL A 551 1.80 3.58 12.24
N SER A 552 2.80 4.11 11.53
CA SER A 552 2.57 5.04 10.43
C SER A 552 1.77 4.41 9.30
N PHE A 553 2.02 3.13 8.99
CA PHE A 553 1.25 2.40 7.98
C PHE A 553 -0.22 2.24 8.40
N THR A 554 -0.46 1.85 9.64
CA THR A 554 -1.81 1.69 10.20
C THR A 554 -2.56 3.02 10.17
N TRP A 555 -1.91 4.10 10.60
CA TRP A 555 -2.52 5.43 10.58
C TRP A 555 -2.81 5.93 9.16
N LEU A 556 -1.87 5.71 8.23
CA LEU A 556 -2.04 6.04 6.81
C LEU A 556 -3.26 5.33 6.21
N MET A 557 -3.44 4.03 6.49
CA MET A 557 -4.60 3.28 6.03
C MET A 557 -5.92 3.87 6.56
N GLY A 558 -5.96 4.24 7.84
CA GLY A 558 -7.13 4.89 8.46
C GLY A 558 -7.44 6.24 7.82
N LEU A 559 -6.41 7.06 7.63
CA LEU A 559 -6.55 8.37 7.00
C LEU A 559 -7.05 8.27 5.56
N MET A 560 -6.50 7.33 4.77
CA MET A 560 -6.93 7.12 3.39
C MET A 560 -8.35 6.57 3.30
N GLY A 561 -8.75 5.70 4.23
CA GLY A 561 -10.13 5.23 4.35
C GLY A 561 -11.11 6.38 4.64
N PHE A 562 -10.73 7.30 5.52
CA PHE A 562 -11.51 8.52 5.82
C PHE A 562 -11.62 9.44 4.58
N ILE A 563 -10.49 9.78 3.96
CA ILE A 563 -10.44 10.65 2.78
C ILE A 563 -11.30 10.07 1.65
N ARG A 564 -11.17 8.77 1.36
CA ARG A 564 -11.97 8.10 0.34
C ARG A 564 -13.49 8.24 0.58
N SER A 565 -13.93 8.12 1.83
CA SER A 565 -15.33 8.34 2.18
C SER A 565 -15.73 9.81 2.01
N ALA A 566 -14.85 10.72 2.36
CA ALA A 566 -15.13 12.16 2.39
C ALA A 566 -15.13 12.82 0.99
N ILE A 567 -14.30 12.35 0.04
CA ILE A 567 -14.25 12.94 -1.33
C ILE A 567 -15.54 12.72 -2.12
N ARG A 568 -16.37 11.74 -1.74
CA ARG A 568 -17.70 11.55 -2.29
C ARG A 568 -18.71 12.60 -1.80
N GLN A 569 -18.32 13.44 -0.84
CA GLN A 569 -19.15 14.48 -0.23
C GLN A 569 -20.48 13.92 0.29
N HIS A 570 -21.60 14.39 -0.26
CA HIS A 570 -22.96 13.98 0.11
C HIS A 570 -23.48 12.76 -0.69
N TRP A 571 -22.59 11.89 -1.18
CA TRP A 571 -22.97 10.72 -1.95
C TRP A 571 -22.58 9.41 -1.26
N HIS A 572 -23.53 8.51 -1.11
CA HIS A 572 -23.24 7.10 -0.79
C HIS A 572 -22.64 6.39 -2.02
N VAL A 573 -23.29 6.56 -3.18
CA VAL A 573 -22.75 6.15 -4.48
C VAL A 573 -22.66 7.42 -5.34
N TYR A 574 -21.47 7.76 -5.75
CA TYR A 574 -21.18 9.04 -6.40
C TYR A 574 -22.09 9.26 -7.62
N THR A 575 -22.76 10.40 -7.66
CA THR A 575 -23.76 10.84 -8.67
C THR A 575 -25.04 9.98 -8.78
N VAL A 576 -25.13 8.84 -8.09
CA VAL A 576 -26.25 7.89 -8.19
C VAL A 576 -27.13 7.91 -6.93
N PHE A 577 -26.53 7.71 -5.75
CA PHE A 577 -27.28 7.60 -4.49
C PHE A 577 -26.78 8.64 -3.49
N ARG A 578 -27.61 9.65 -3.21
CA ARG A 578 -27.25 10.77 -2.36
C ARG A 578 -27.37 10.42 -0.86
N ASP A 579 -26.46 10.96 -0.05
CA ASP A 579 -26.52 10.95 1.42
C ASP A 579 -27.17 12.27 1.88
N ASN A 580 -28.42 12.22 2.27
CA ASN A 580 -29.16 13.33 2.88
C ASN A 580 -29.34 13.12 4.39
N SER A 581 -28.56 12.21 5.02
CA SER A 581 -28.64 11.99 6.46
C SER A 581 -28.24 13.26 7.24
N PRO A 582 -28.76 13.44 8.46
CA PRO A 582 -28.33 14.51 9.37
C PRO A 582 -26.83 14.47 9.67
N ASP A 583 -26.23 13.28 9.59
CA ASP A 583 -24.82 13.02 9.81
C ASP A 583 -23.98 13.14 8.53
N ALA A 584 -24.57 13.55 7.40
CA ALA A 584 -23.84 13.82 6.16
C ALA A 584 -22.78 14.89 6.42
N PHE A 585 -21.53 14.51 6.31
CA PHE A 585 -20.43 15.13 7.00
C PHE A 585 -19.59 16.05 6.11
N THR A 586 -19.20 17.21 6.64
CA THR A 586 -18.13 18.04 6.10
C THR A 586 -16.88 17.93 7.00
N PRO A 587 -15.80 17.27 6.56
CA PRO A 587 -14.64 17.04 7.41
C PRO A 587 -13.87 18.33 7.66
N THR A 588 -13.49 18.54 8.92
CA THR A 588 -12.40 19.43 9.29
C THR A 588 -11.16 18.59 9.62
N ILE A 589 -9.97 19.20 9.50
CA ILE A 589 -8.72 18.49 9.82
C ILE A 589 -8.70 17.98 11.26
N GLY A 590 -9.10 18.80 12.21
CA GLY A 590 -9.11 18.42 13.63
C GLY A 590 -10.06 17.25 13.91
N TYR A 591 -11.24 17.29 13.33
CA TYR A 591 -12.24 16.24 13.45
C TYR A 591 -11.77 14.92 12.82
N ALA A 592 -11.28 14.96 11.58
CA ALA A 592 -10.76 13.80 10.88
C ALA A 592 -9.58 13.15 11.62
N THR A 593 -8.62 13.97 12.05
CA THR A 593 -7.43 13.50 12.80
C THR A 593 -7.83 12.85 14.12
N LYS A 594 -8.76 13.44 14.86
CA LYS A 594 -9.25 12.88 16.13
C LYS A 594 -9.89 11.52 15.93
N ILE A 595 -10.81 11.38 14.97
CA ILE A 595 -11.51 10.12 14.70
C ILE A 595 -10.54 9.03 14.26
N VAL A 596 -9.64 9.34 13.31
CA VAL A 596 -8.64 8.37 12.83
C VAL A 596 -7.72 7.95 13.98
N SER A 597 -7.26 8.88 14.82
CA SER A 597 -6.42 8.57 15.98
C SER A 597 -7.11 7.66 16.99
N VAL A 598 -8.36 7.92 17.32
CA VAL A 598 -9.16 7.05 18.21
C VAL A 598 -9.30 5.65 17.60
N GLY A 599 -9.62 5.55 16.32
CA GLY A 599 -9.70 4.27 15.62
C GLY A 599 -8.39 3.49 15.66
N VAL A 600 -7.26 4.15 15.40
CA VAL A 600 -5.91 3.54 15.47
C VAL A 600 -5.59 3.07 16.89
N ILE A 601 -5.91 3.85 17.92
CA ILE A 601 -5.69 3.46 19.32
C ILE A 601 -6.49 2.19 19.65
N ILE A 602 -7.78 2.13 19.28
CA ILE A 602 -8.62 0.95 19.49
C ILE A 602 -8.01 -0.26 18.78
N PHE A 603 -7.64 -0.13 17.51
CA PHE A 603 -7.00 -1.19 16.74
C PHE A 603 -5.72 -1.70 17.41
N MET A 604 -4.81 -0.79 17.79
CA MET A 604 -3.55 -1.14 18.45
C MET A 604 -3.79 -1.85 19.80
N ALA A 605 -4.77 -1.41 20.59
CA ALA A 605 -5.13 -2.08 21.83
C ALA A 605 -5.58 -3.52 21.60
N ILE A 606 -6.40 -3.78 20.57
CA ILE A 606 -6.84 -5.12 20.20
C ILE A 606 -5.66 -5.96 19.72
N VAL A 607 -4.76 -5.42 18.89
CA VAL A 607 -3.56 -6.13 18.43
C VAL A 607 -2.64 -6.51 19.60
N ILE A 608 -2.40 -5.60 20.53
CA ILE A 608 -1.63 -5.88 21.75
C ILE A 608 -2.29 -7.00 22.57
N PHE A 609 -3.62 -6.95 22.72
CA PHE A 609 -4.37 -7.99 23.42
C PHE A 609 -4.25 -9.36 22.74
N ILE A 610 -4.32 -9.44 21.40
CA ILE A 610 -4.11 -10.67 20.64
C ILE A 610 -2.71 -11.26 20.90
N PHE A 611 -1.67 -10.44 20.85
CA PHE A 611 -0.30 -10.89 21.11
C PHE A 611 -0.11 -11.34 22.55
N TRP A 612 -0.75 -10.67 23.52
CA TRP A 612 -0.73 -11.07 24.91
C TRP A 612 -1.41 -12.44 25.13
N LEU A 613 -2.57 -12.68 24.53
CA LEU A 613 -3.24 -13.98 24.54
C LEU A 613 -2.36 -15.08 23.92
N GLY A 614 -1.70 -14.79 22.81
CA GLY A 614 -0.76 -15.71 22.16
C GLY A 614 0.39 -16.12 23.09
N GLN A 615 0.90 -15.20 23.92
CA GLN A 615 1.97 -15.49 24.89
C GLN A 615 1.50 -16.37 26.06
N ILE A 616 0.29 -16.16 26.55
CA ILE A 616 -0.28 -16.99 27.63
C ILE A 616 -0.44 -18.43 27.14
N SER A 617 -0.99 -18.62 25.95
CA SER A 617 -1.17 -19.94 25.33
C SER A 617 0.17 -20.67 25.14
N ALA A 618 1.23 -19.97 24.74
CA ALA A 618 2.55 -20.55 24.58
C ALA A 618 3.18 -21.00 25.91
N LYS A 619 2.97 -20.24 26.99
CA LYS A 619 3.47 -20.63 28.33
C LYS A 619 2.75 -21.88 28.86
N LYS A 620 1.45 -22.03 28.59
CA LYS A 620 0.67 -23.19 29.04
C LYS A 620 1.11 -24.47 28.34
N SER A 621 1.35 -24.44 27.04
CA SER A 621 1.83 -25.60 26.28
C SER A 621 3.23 -26.08 26.70
N VAL A 622 4.11 -25.18 27.12
CA VAL A 622 5.44 -25.52 27.66
C VAL A 622 5.31 -26.16 29.05
N SER A 623 4.38 -25.71 29.88
CA SER A 623 4.11 -26.30 31.21
C SER A 623 3.51 -27.71 31.10
N GLU A 624 2.61 -27.94 30.15
CA GLU A 624 1.98 -29.26 29.91
C GLU A 624 2.95 -30.27 29.27
N ALA A 625 3.98 -29.82 28.56
CA ALA A 625 5.02 -30.70 27.99
C ALA A 625 6.10 -31.13 29.01
N HIS A 626 6.11 -30.54 30.20
CA HIS A 626 7.01 -30.89 31.32
C HIS A 626 6.31 -31.70 32.43
N HIS A 627 5.07 -32.02 32.27
CA HIS A 627 4.29 -32.97 33.08
C HIS A 627 3.91 -34.19 32.24
#